data_ddec19f055b5ba7de9613d15aed01f55
#
_entry.id   ddec19f055b5ba7de9613d15aed01f55
#
_cell.length_a   1.000
_cell.length_b   1.000
_cell.length_c   1.000
_cell.angle_alpha   90.00
_cell.angle_beta   90.00
_cell.angle_gamma   90.00
#
_symmetry.space_group_name_H-M   'P 1'
#
loop_
_entity.id
_entity.type
_entity.pdbx_description
1 polymer ?
#
loop_
_entity_poly.entity_id
_entity_poly.type
_entity_poly.pdbx_seq_one_letter_code
_entity_poly.pdbx_strand_id
1 'polypeptide(L)' 'MLTDEQVTQLKLAHKQTREKRLADRIKAVLMVHFEFTYEQIKQALLLDEITVRRYKKKFEEKGIAGLLEYRYRGQ' A
#
# COMPACT_ATOMS: atom_id res chain seq x y z
N MET A 1 -10.87 8.41 -0.22
CA MET A 1 -9.99 8.96 -1.23
C MET A 1 -8.78 9.62 -0.58
N LEU A 2 -7.62 9.48 -1.17
CA LEU A 2 -6.42 10.06 -0.60
C LEU A 2 -6.35 11.55 -0.86
N THR A 3 -5.82 12.30 0.11
CA THR A 3 -5.52 13.70 -0.10
C THR A 3 -4.17 13.81 -0.80
N ASP A 4 -3.89 15.00 -1.34
CA ASP A 4 -2.59 15.24 -1.98
C ASP A 4 -1.46 15.02 -0.98
N GLU A 5 -1.67 15.42 0.25
CA GLU A 5 -0.66 15.24 1.29
C GLU A 5 -0.41 13.76 1.55
N GLN A 6 -1.48 12.97 1.59
CA GLN A 6 -1.32 11.53 1.79
C GLN A 6 -0.59 10.88 0.61
N VAL A 7 -0.89 11.31 -0.60
CA VAL A 7 -0.19 10.80 -1.77
C VAL A 7 1.30 11.12 -1.68
N THR A 8 1.62 12.34 -1.29
CA THR A 8 3.02 12.75 -1.15
C THR A 8 3.72 11.93 -0.09
N GLN A 9 3.04 11.71 1.06
CA GLN A 9 3.61 10.91 2.13
C GLN A 9 3.87 9.47 1.67
N LEU A 10 2.94 8.90 0.93
CA LEU A 10 3.11 7.55 0.43
C LEU A 10 4.26 7.45 -0.55
N LYS A 11 4.38 8.41 -1.43
CA LYS A 11 5.47 8.39 -2.40
C LYS A 11 6.83 8.52 -1.71
N LEU A 12 6.89 9.38 -0.69
CA LEU A 12 8.13 9.53 0.06
C LEU A 12 8.47 8.26 0.82
N ALA A 13 7.47 7.66 1.46
CA ALA A 13 7.68 6.41 2.18
C ALA A 13 8.16 5.31 1.24
N HIS A 14 7.61 5.27 0.02
CA HIS A 14 8.04 4.29 -0.96
C HIS A 14 9.51 4.45 -1.30
N LYS A 15 9.93 5.69 -1.45
CA LYS A 15 11.32 5.98 -1.77
C LYS A 15 12.27 5.53 -0.67
N GLN A 16 11.82 5.63 0.58
CA GLN A 16 12.67 5.32 1.72
C GLN A 16 12.59 3.85 2.15
N THR A 17 11.62 3.12 1.63
CA THR A 17 11.39 1.75 2.06
C THR A 17 12.27 0.79 1.25
N ARG A 18 13.02 -0.05 1.96
CA ARG A 18 13.87 -1.03 1.30
C ARG A 18 13.24 -2.40 1.20
N GLU A 19 12.28 -2.67 2.07
CA GLU A 19 11.58 -3.94 2.06
C GLU A 19 10.64 -4.00 0.89
N LYS A 20 10.84 -4.96 0.01
CA LYS A 20 10.00 -5.08 -1.17
C LYS A 20 8.53 -5.26 -0.79
N ARG A 21 8.26 -6.05 0.24
CA ARG A 21 6.88 -6.29 0.65
C ARG A 21 6.18 -5.01 1.08
N LEU A 22 6.89 -4.19 1.84
CA LEU A 22 6.31 -2.94 2.30
C LEU A 22 6.18 -1.95 1.16
N ALA A 23 7.14 -1.93 0.26
CA ALA A 23 7.05 -1.08 -0.91
C ALA A 23 5.84 -1.44 -1.76
N ASP A 24 5.57 -2.74 -1.89
CA ASP A 24 4.41 -3.18 -2.67
C ASP A 24 3.10 -2.77 -2.02
N ARG A 25 3.04 -2.75 -0.68
CA ARG A 25 1.84 -2.27 0.00
C ARG A 25 1.57 -0.81 -0.35
N ILE A 26 2.62 0.00 -0.34
CA ILE A 26 2.47 1.41 -0.68
C ILE A 26 2.04 1.57 -2.12
N LYS A 27 2.65 0.81 -3.02
CA LYS A 27 2.28 0.86 -4.43
C LYS A 27 0.81 0.47 -4.63
N ALA A 28 0.36 -0.56 -3.90
CA ALA A 28 -1.01 -1.02 -4.06
C ALA A 28 -1.99 0.08 -3.69
N VAL A 29 -1.76 0.77 -2.59
CA VAL A 29 -2.65 1.84 -2.16
C VAL A 29 -2.62 2.98 -3.16
N LEU A 30 -1.44 3.35 -3.66
CA LEU A 30 -1.33 4.41 -4.65
C LEU A 30 -2.02 4.03 -5.95
N MET A 31 -1.88 2.79 -6.38
CA MET A 31 -2.51 2.36 -7.63
C MET A 31 -4.02 2.40 -7.52
N VAL A 32 -4.58 2.02 -6.37
CA VAL A 32 -6.02 2.14 -6.17
C VAL A 32 -6.43 3.61 -6.27
N HIS A 33 -5.65 4.49 -5.66
CA HIS A 33 -5.95 5.92 -5.71
C HIS A 33 -5.94 6.45 -7.14
N PHE A 34 -4.99 5.97 -7.95
CA PHE A 34 -4.88 6.40 -9.34
C PHE A 34 -5.81 5.61 -10.26
N GLU A 35 -6.76 4.87 -9.67
CA GLU A 35 -7.83 4.21 -10.39
C GLU A 35 -7.39 3.07 -11.30
N PHE A 36 -6.29 2.43 -10.95
CA PHE A 36 -5.95 1.17 -11.58
C PHE A 36 -6.96 0.11 -11.15
N THR A 37 -7.28 -0.78 -12.05
CA THR A 37 -8.18 -1.88 -11.70
C THR A 37 -7.43 -2.91 -10.85
N TYR A 38 -8.19 -3.71 -10.11
CA TYR A 38 -7.55 -4.77 -9.32
C TYR A 38 -6.83 -5.76 -10.22
N GLU A 39 -7.33 -5.96 -11.43
CA GLU A 39 -6.64 -6.83 -12.36
C GLU A 39 -5.28 -6.27 -12.75
N GLN A 40 -5.21 -4.97 -12.99
CA GLN A 40 -3.96 -4.32 -13.32
C GLN A 40 -2.98 -4.40 -12.15
N ILE A 41 -3.48 -4.19 -10.94
CA ILE A 41 -2.63 -4.26 -9.75
C ILE A 41 -2.11 -5.68 -9.57
N LYS A 42 -2.96 -6.67 -9.80
CA LYS A 42 -2.55 -8.05 -9.69
C LYS A 42 -1.42 -8.38 -10.66
N GLN A 43 -1.54 -7.89 -11.89
CA GLN A 43 -0.49 -8.16 -12.87
C GLN A 43 0.80 -7.42 -12.55
N ALA A 44 0.70 -6.23 -12.00
CA ALA A 44 1.88 -5.43 -11.71
C ALA A 44 2.59 -5.87 -10.44
N LEU A 45 1.82 -6.16 -9.39
CA LEU A 45 2.39 -6.43 -8.07
C LEU A 45 2.21 -7.87 -7.62
N LEU A 46 1.47 -8.67 -8.36
CA LEU A 46 1.18 -10.04 -8.01
C LEU A 46 0.43 -10.15 -6.68
N LEU A 47 -0.45 -9.20 -6.44
CA LEU A 47 -1.29 -9.16 -5.25
C LEU A 47 -2.74 -9.32 -5.68
N ASP A 48 -3.51 -10.15 -4.97
CA ASP A 48 -4.91 -10.32 -5.31
C ASP A 48 -5.75 -9.19 -4.72
N GLU A 49 -7.00 -9.13 -5.16
CA GLU A 49 -7.88 -8.04 -4.78
C GLU A 49 -8.11 -7.99 -3.28
N ILE A 50 -8.25 -9.14 -2.63
CA ILE A 50 -8.51 -9.19 -1.20
C ILE A 50 -7.35 -8.56 -0.44
N THR A 51 -6.13 -8.91 -0.83
CA THR A 51 -4.95 -8.37 -0.20
C THR A 51 -4.84 -6.86 -0.40
N VAL A 52 -5.13 -6.39 -1.62
CA VAL A 52 -5.06 -4.96 -1.91
C VAL A 52 -6.10 -4.20 -1.08
N ARG A 53 -7.32 -4.74 -0.99
CA ARG A 53 -8.35 -4.10 -0.20
C ARG A 53 -7.97 -4.04 1.27
N ARG A 54 -7.29 -5.06 1.77
CA ARG A 54 -6.84 -5.09 3.15
C ARG A 54 -5.81 -3.98 3.40
N TYR A 55 -4.88 -3.80 2.48
CA TYR A 55 -3.89 -2.74 2.61
C TYR A 55 -4.55 -1.36 2.58
N LYS A 56 -5.49 -1.18 1.67
CA LYS A 56 -6.20 0.09 1.60
C LYS A 56 -6.91 0.39 2.90
N LYS A 57 -7.56 -0.61 3.47
CA LYS A 57 -8.28 -0.43 4.72
C LYS A 57 -7.33 -0.08 5.86
N LYS A 58 -6.20 -0.76 5.94
CA LYS A 58 -5.23 -0.45 6.98
C LYS A 58 -4.75 0.99 6.89
N PHE A 59 -4.53 1.46 5.67
CA PHE A 59 -4.11 2.84 5.49
C PHE A 59 -5.22 3.80 5.89
N GLU A 60 -6.45 3.50 5.54
CA GLU A 60 -7.56 4.37 5.87
C GLU A 60 -7.77 4.47 7.38
N GLU A 61 -7.54 3.38 8.07
CA GLU A 61 -7.76 3.35 9.51
C GLU A 61 -6.62 3.91 10.33
N LYS A 62 -5.39 3.65 9.93
CA LYS A 62 -4.25 4.02 10.75
C LYS A 62 -3.13 4.74 10.00
N GLY A 63 -3.37 5.12 8.77
CA GLY A 63 -2.39 5.86 8.00
C GLY A 63 -1.19 5.02 7.63
N ILE A 64 -0.08 5.69 7.35
CA ILE A 64 1.12 5.01 6.91
C ILE A 64 1.63 4.05 7.98
N ALA A 65 1.56 4.44 9.23
CA ALA A 65 2.03 3.57 10.31
C ALA A 65 1.29 2.24 10.31
N GLY A 66 -0.03 2.28 10.09
CA GLY A 66 -0.80 1.04 10.04
C GLY A 66 -0.50 0.24 8.80
N LEU A 67 -0.33 0.91 7.67
CA LEU A 67 -0.05 0.22 6.42
C LEU A 67 1.28 -0.52 6.48
N LEU A 68 2.28 0.08 7.08
CA LEU A 68 3.62 -0.49 7.12
C LEU A 68 3.89 -1.29 8.39
N GLU A 69 2.90 -1.45 9.23
CA GLU A 69 3.05 -2.23 10.43
C GLU A 69 3.44 -3.66 10.07
N TYR A 70 4.59 -4.07 10.53
CA TYR A 70 5.08 -5.38 10.20
C TYR A 70 5.00 -6.24 11.42
N ARG A 71 3.96 -7.04 11.49
CA ARG A 71 3.73 -7.84 12.63
C ARG A 71 4.55 -9.07 12.49
N TYR A 72 5.71 -9.01 12.89
CA TYR A 72 6.59 -10.14 12.78
C TYR A 72 6.50 -11.00 14.01
N ARG A 73 6.13 -12.22 13.76
CA ARG A 73 5.95 -13.06 14.85
C ARG A 73 6.90 -14.12 14.80
N GLY A 74 7.85 -13.97 14.64
CA GLY A 74 8.71 -14.98 14.52
C GLY A 74 8.97 -15.76 15.64
N GLN A 75 8.61 -15.33 15.60
CA GLN A 75 8.67 -15.58 16.27
C GLN A 75 8.56 -16.21 16.22
#